data_c0aa6aaef77eba6da1a3bbb659c2c6d3
#
_entry.id   c0aa6aaef77eba6da1a3bbb659c2c6d3
#
_cell.length_a   1.000
_cell.length_b   1.000
_cell.length_c   1.000
_cell.angle_alpha   90.00
_cell.angle_beta   90.00
_cell.angle_gamma   90.00
#
_symmetry.space_group_name_H-M   'P 1'
#
loop_
_entity.id
_entity.type
_entity.pdbx_description
1 polymer ?
#
loop_
_entity_poly.entity_id
_entity_poly.type
_entity_poly.pdbx_seq_one_letter_code
_entity_poly.pdbx_strand_id
1 'polypeptide(L)'
;MWVWEEEGGLLGPFSFILLLLLLVTRSPFNACLFTGSLYLLLRLFSFEPLPSRRALQVLKPRDRVSAIAHRGGSHDAPENTLAAIRQAAKNGATGVELDIEFTSDGIPVLMHDNTVDRTTDGTGRLCDLTFEQIRKLNPAANHRLRNDFPDEKIPTLREAVAECLKHNLTVFFDVKGHANKATDALKKMYMEFPQLYNNSMVCSFLPEVIYKMRQTDQNVVTALTHRPWSLSHTGDGKPRYDALWKQSMFVVLDILLDWSMHNILWYLCGISAFLIQKDFVSPNYLKKWSAKGIQVVGWTVNTFDEKSYYESHLGSSYVTDSLVEDCASQF
;
A
#
# COMPACT_ATOMS: atom_id res chain seq x y z
N MET A 1 -11.91 22.08 25.84
CA MET A 1 -11.14 22.76 24.78
C MET A 1 -10.42 21.77 23.84
N TRP A 2 -10.72 20.46 23.89
CA TRP A 2 -10.01 19.41 23.15
C TRP A 2 -10.86 18.64 22.12
N VAL A 3 -12.19 18.83 22.15
CA VAL A 3 -13.11 18.13 21.24
C VAL A 3 -13.01 18.62 19.78
N TRP A 4 -12.50 19.84 19.57
CA TRP A 4 -12.43 20.46 18.24
C TRP A 4 -11.17 20.11 17.44
N GLU A 5 -10.09 19.63 18.08
CA GLU A 5 -8.86 19.25 17.39
C GLU A 5 -8.95 17.84 16.77
N GLU A 6 -9.68 16.91 17.39
CA GLU A 6 -9.85 15.56 16.83
C GLU A 6 -10.82 15.54 15.64
N GLU A 7 -11.85 16.42 15.64
CA GLU A 7 -12.78 16.55 14.50
C GLU A 7 -12.24 17.47 13.38
N GLY A 8 -11.19 18.24 13.63
CA GLY A 8 -10.62 19.22 12.70
C GLY A 8 -10.21 18.66 11.33
N GLY A 9 -10.03 17.34 11.21
CA GLY A 9 -9.72 16.65 9.94
C GLY A 9 -10.85 16.67 8.92
N LEU A 10 -12.11 16.72 9.35
CA LEU A 10 -13.29 16.70 8.47
C LEU A 10 -13.95 18.08 8.31
N LEU A 11 -13.70 19.03 9.20
CA LEU A 11 -14.32 20.36 9.15
C LEU A 11 -14.06 21.09 7.82
N GLY A 12 -12.81 21.08 7.35
CA GLY A 12 -12.46 21.72 6.06
C GLY A 12 -13.24 21.16 4.87
N PRO A 13 -13.19 19.85 4.61
CA PRO A 13 -13.97 19.23 3.54
C PRO A 13 -15.46 19.47 3.63
N PHE A 14 -16.05 19.35 4.82
CA PHE A 14 -17.50 19.55 5.00
C PHE A 14 -17.91 21.02 4.91
N SER A 15 -17.07 21.97 5.32
CA SER A 15 -17.27 23.39 5.08
C SER A 15 -17.25 23.72 3.59
N PHE A 16 -16.31 23.14 2.83
CA PHE A 16 -16.26 23.28 1.39
C PHE A 16 -17.51 22.72 0.69
N ILE A 17 -17.95 21.51 1.08
CA ILE A 17 -19.18 20.88 0.57
C ILE A 17 -20.40 21.76 0.88
N LEU A 18 -20.49 22.28 2.10
CA LEU A 18 -21.57 23.16 2.50
C LEU A 18 -21.64 24.42 1.63
N LEU A 19 -20.50 25.08 1.42
CA LEU A 19 -20.42 26.27 0.58
C LEU A 19 -20.81 25.95 -0.88
N LEU A 20 -20.32 24.85 -1.42
CA LEU A 20 -20.68 24.41 -2.78
C LEU A 20 -22.19 24.15 -2.90
N LEU A 21 -22.78 23.44 -1.92
CA LEU A 21 -24.23 23.17 -1.89
C LEU A 21 -25.06 24.43 -1.70
N LEU A 22 -24.59 25.42 -0.94
CA LEU A 22 -25.23 26.73 -0.83
C LEU A 22 -25.29 27.45 -2.18
N LEU A 23 -24.20 27.42 -2.94
CA LEU A 23 -24.14 28.02 -4.28
C LEU A 23 -25.08 27.32 -5.28
N VAL A 24 -25.12 25.99 -5.25
CA VAL A 24 -25.91 25.19 -6.19
C VAL A 24 -27.41 25.21 -5.82
N THR A 25 -27.76 24.97 -4.57
CA THR A 25 -29.16 24.84 -4.15
C THR A 25 -29.82 26.21 -3.88
N ARG A 26 -29.02 27.24 -3.64
CA ARG A 26 -29.46 28.58 -3.20
C ARG A 26 -30.37 28.55 -1.98
N SER A 27 -30.32 27.45 -1.21
CA SER A 27 -31.15 27.24 -0.03
C SER A 27 -30.24 26.79 1.14
N PRO A 28 -30.11 27.61 2.20
CA PRO A 28 -29.35 27.23 3.39
C PRO A 28 -29.86 25.93 4.03
N PHE A 29 -31.18 25.76 4.05
CA PHE A 29 -31.81 24.56 4.61
C PHE A 29 -31.37 23.30 3.85
N ASN A 30 -31.48 23.29 2.52
CA ASN A 30 -31.06 22.15 1.71
C ASN A 30 -29.58 21.88 1.82
N ALA A 31 -28.75 22.93 1.78
CA ALA A 31 -27.30 22.78 1.93
C ALA A 31 -26.92 22.16 3.28
N CYS A 32 -27.50 22.64 4.38
CA CYS A 32 -27.28 22.06 5.71
C CYS A 32 -27.80 20.61 5.80
N LEU A 33 -28.99 20.34 5.25
CA LEU A 33 -29.57 19.00 5.26
C LEU A 33 -28.68 17.99 4.51
N PHE A 34 -28.27 18.31 3.28
CA PHE A 34 -27.41 17.42 2.48
C PHE A 34 -26.04 17.25 3.10
N THR A 35 -25.39 18.33 3.58
CA THR A 35 -24.07 18.25 4.22
C THR A 35 -24.14 17.44 5.51
N GLY A 36 -25.14 17.68 6.35
CA GLY A 36 -25.37 16.93 7.58
C GLY A 36 -25.67 15.44 7.33
N SER A 37 -26.50 15.13 6.32
CA SER A 37 -26.77 13.75 5.91
C SER A 37 -25.50 13.05 5.44
N LEU A 38 -24.68 13.71 4.61
CA LEU A 38 -23.42 13.16 4.12
C LEU A 38 -22.45 12.91 5.28
N TYR A 39 -22.34 13.84 6.23
CA TYR A 39 -21.52 13.68 7.42
C TYR A 39 -21.97 12.48 8.27
N LEU A 40 -23.28 12.35 8.51
CA LEU A 40 -23.85 11.22 9.26
C LEU A 40 -23.61 9.89 8.56
N LEU A 41 -23.79 9.84 7.24
CA LEU A 41 -23.47 8.64 6.44
C LEU A 41 -21.99 8.28 6.55
N LEU A 42 -21.10 9.27 6.41
CA LEU A 42 -19.66 9.02 6.56
C LEU A 42 -19.35 8.45 7.95
N ARG A 43 -19.91 9.02 9.01
CA ARG A 43 -19.74 8.52 10.39
C ARG A 43 -20.30 7.11 10.58
N LEU A 44 -21.44 6.82 9.98
CA LEU A 44 -22.09 5.51 10.10
C LEU A 44 -21.29 4.39 9.44
N PHE A 45 -20.64 4.69 8.32
CA PHE A 45 -19.89 3.70 7.53
C PHE A 45 -18.37 3.75 7.75
N SER A 46 -17.86 4.69 8.54
CA SER A 46 -16.42 4.74 8.85
C SER A 46 -16.03 3.72 9.92
N PHE A 47 -14.77 3.28 9.83
CA PHE A 47 -14.16 2.46 10.86
C PHE A 47 -13.35 3.34 11.83
N GLU A 48 -13.38 3.01 13.11
CA GLU A 48 -12.50 3.65 14.08
C GLU A 48 -11.04 3.30 13.77
N PRO A 49 -10.13 4.28 13.75
CA PRO A 49 -8.71 4.01 13.58
C PRO A 49 -8.19 3.11 14.70
N LEU A 50 -7.24 2.24 14.37
CA LEU A 50 -6.52 1.50 15.41
C LEU A 50 -5.70 2.47 16.29
N PRO A 51 -5.52 2.16 17.58
CA PRO A 51 -4.65 2.95 18.44
C PRO A 51 -3.25 3.12 17.81
N SER A 52 -2.73 4.35 17.79
CA SER A 52 -1.44 4.69 17.14
C SER A 52 -0.29 3.79 17.61
N ARG A 53 -0.33 3.32 18.87
CA ARG A 53 0.65 2.37 19.41
C ARG A 53 0.68 1.06 18.61
N ARG A 54 -0.48 0.57 18.14
CA ARG A 54 -0.57 -0.65 17.32
C ARG A 54 0.09 -0.46 15.97
N ALA A 55 -0.19 0.68 15.31
CA ALA A 55 0.45 1.04 14.05
C ALA A 55 1.98 1.17 14.21
N LEU A 56 2.43 1.84 15.25
CA LEU A 56 3.85 2.01 15.55
C LEU A 56 4.55 0.68 15.83
N GLN A 57 3.90 -0.26 16.51
CA GLN A 57 4.45 -1.60 16.76
C GLN A 57 4.80 -2.34 15.46
N VAL A 58 3.99 -2.17 14.42
CA VAL A 58 4.21 -2.75 13.09
C VAL A 58 5.22 -1.94 12.28
N LEU A 59 5.05 -0.61 12.24
CA LEU A 59 5.78 0.28 11.33
C LEU A 59 7.14 0.71 11.85
N LYS A 60 7.32 0.72 13.15
CA LYS A 60 8.58 1.08 13.83
C LYS A 60 8.89 0.10 14.97
N PRO A 61 9.06 -1.19 14.66
CA PRO A 61 9.41 -2.16 15.70
C PRO A 61 10.69 -1.70 16.42
N ARG A 62 10.68 -1.74 17.75
CA ARG A 62 11.79 -1.27 18.61
C ARG A 62 12.06 0.24 18.52
N ASP A 63 11.04 1.06 18.17
CA ASP A 63 11.13 2.51 18.04
C ASP A 63 12.19 3.00 17.02
N ARG A 64 12.51 2.17 16.04
CA ARG A 64 13.44 2.52 14.94
C ARG A 64 12.71 2.70 13.65
N VAL A 65 13.27 3.56 12.79
CA VAL A 65 12.85 3.68 11.39
C VAL A 65 13.02 2.33 10.71
N SER A 66 11.98 1.90 10.01
CA SER A 66 11.99 0.63 9.29
C SER A 66 12.40 0.82 7.83
N ALA A 67 13.39 0.04 7.40
CA ALA A 67 13.72 -0.17 6.00
C ALA A 67 13.00 -1.44 5.53
N ILE A 68 12.03 -1.27 4.63
CA ILE A 68 11.18 -2.34 4.09
C ILE A 68 11.65 -2.67 2.68
N ALA A 69 12.02 -3.92 2.44
CA ALA A 69 12.47 -4.38 1.14
C ALA A 69 11.28 -4.52 0.17
N HIS A 70 11.23 -3.68 -0.88
CA HIS A 70 10.18 -3.64 -1.90
C HIS A 70 10.17 -4.94 -2.69
N ARG A 71 9.06 -5.66 -2.68
CA ARG A 71 8.92 -7.01 -3.28
C ARG A 71 9.97 -8.00 -2.78
N GLY A 72 10.45 -7.81 -1.53
CA GLY A 72 11.56 -8.55 -0.95
C GLY A 72 12.96 -8.02 -1.29
N GLY A 73 13.08 -6.85 -1.92
CA GLY A 73 14.35 -6.26 -2.38
C GLY A 73 14.62 -6.63 -3.83
N SER A 74 13.81 -6.09 -4.74
CA SER A 74 13.77 -6.42 -6.17
C SER A 74 15.08 -6.20 -6.94
N HIS A 75 15.99 -5.40 -6.39
CA HIS A 75 17.33 -5.20 -6.94
C HIS A 75 18.32 -6.26 -6.46
N ASP A 76 18.20 -6.71 -5.22
CA ASP A 76 19.13 -7.62 -4.54
C ASP A 76 18.82 -9.10 -4.80
N ALA A 77 17.57 -9.44 -5.15
CA ALA A 77 17.12 -10.80 -5.47
C ALA A 77 15.84 -10.75 -6.34
N PRO A 78 15.46 -11.86 -7.01
CA PRO A 78 14.25 -11.90 -7.83
C PRO A 78 13.00 -11.54 -7.02
N GLU A 79 12.29 -10.50 -7.45
CA GLU A 79 11.13 -9.94 -6.74
C GLU A 79 10.05 -10.98 -6.41
N ASN A 80 9.38 -10.82 -5.27
CA ASN A 80 8.27 -11.66 -4.85
C ASN A 80 8.59 -13.16 -4.76
N THR A 81 9.83 -13.51 -4.40
CA THR A 81 10.28 -14.89 -4.20
C THR A 81 10.70 -15.16 -2.75
N LEU A 82 10.82 -16.45 -2.40
CA LEU A 82 11.38 -16.82 -1.09
C LEU A 82 12.85 -16.44 -0.98
N ALA A 83 13.60 -16.48 -2.08
CA ALA A 83 14.99 -16.01 -2.12
C ALA A 83 15.09 -14.53 -1.78
N ALA A 84 14.20 -13.68 -2.31
CA ALA A 84 14.16 -12.25 -1.99
C ALA A 84 13.90 -12.02 -0.51
N ILE A 85 12.94 -12.74 0.10
CA ILE A 85 12.66 -12.65 1.55
C ILE A 85 13.90 -13.01 2.37
N ARG A 86 14.60 -14.09 2.03
CA ARG A 86 15.85 -14.52 2.70
C ARG A 86 16.97 -13.50 2.53
N GLN A 87 17.11 -12.97 1.32
CA GLN A 87 18.13 -11.97 1.02
C GLN A 87 17.86 -10.65 1.76
N ALA A 88 16.59 -10.21 1.82
CA ALA A 88 16.20 -9.05 2.61
C ALA A 88 16.57 -9.21 4.10
N ALA A 89 16.28 -10.37 4.68
CA ALA A 89 16.66 -10.69 6.06
C ALA A 89 18.17 -10.63 6.25
N LYS A 90 18.94 -11.22 5.33
CA LYS A 90 20.42 -11.22 5.35
C LYS A 90 20.99 -9.81 5.22
N ASN A 91 20.37 -8.96 4.41
CA ASN A 91 20.76 -7.57 4.20
C ASN A 91 20.30 -6.62 5.33
N GLY A 92 19.62 -7.14 6.36
CA GLY A 92 19.21 -6.37 7.54
C GLY A 92 17.91 -5.60 7.38
N ALA A 93 17.04 -5.97 6.44
CA ALA A 93 15.70 -5.40 6.34
C ALA A 93 14.93 -5.53 7.65
N THR A 94 14.15 -4.52 8.01
CA THR A 94 13.18 -4.60 9.11
C THR A 94 11.96 -5.44 8.70
N GLY A 95 11.62 -5.39 7.41
CA GLY A 95 10.50 -6.10 6.83
C GLY A 95 10.57 -6.17 5.32
N VAL A 96 9.55 -6.75 4.73
CA VAL A 96 9.36 -6.87 3.28
C VAL A 96 7.98 -6.35 2.89
N GLU A 97 7.89 -5.78 1.73
CA GLU A 97 6.62 -5.53 1.05
C GLU A 97 6.46 -6.61 -0.03
N LEU A 98 5.24 -7.17 -0.16
CA LEU A 98 4.93 -8.30 -1.03
C LEU A 98 3.59 -8.10 -1.72
N ASP A 99 3.57 -8.28 -3.03
CA ASP A 99 2.39 -8.13 -3.87
C ASP A 99 1.54 -9.40 -3.89
N ILE A 100 0.23 -9.27 -3.66
CA ILE A 100 -0.70 -10.39 -3.64
C ILE A 100 -1.60 -10.35 -4.87
N GLU A 101 -1.59 -11.44 -5.62
CA GLU A 101 -2.43 -11.70 -6.78
C GLU A 101 -2.99 -13.13 -6.76
N PHE A 102 -3.85 -13.46 -7.73
CA PHE A 102 -4.58 -14.74 -7.75
C PHE A 102 -4.45 -15.44 -9.10
N THR A 103 -4.20 -16.73 -9.04
CA THR A 103 -4.25 -17.63 -10.20
C THR A 103 -5.69 -17.87 -10.67
N SER A 104 -5.86 -18.50 -11.85
CA SER A 104 -7.18 -18.86 -12.39
C SER A 104 -7.98 -19.80 -11.47
N ASP A 105 -7.30 -20.68 -10.75
CA ASP A 105 -7.87 -21.61 -9.76
C ASP A 105 -7.97 -21.00 -8.36
N GLY A 106 -7.71 -19.67 -8.23
CA GLY A 106 -7.97 -18.88 -7.02
C GLY A 106 -6.93 -19.03 -5.92
N ILE A 107 -5.75 -19.56 -6.21
CA ILE A 107 -4.65 -19.66 -5.23
C ILE A 107 -3.96 -18.29 -5.09
N PRO A 108 -3.82 -17.74 -3.87
CA PRO A 108 -3.07 -16.50 -3.64
C PRO A 108 -1.58 -16.74 -3.77
N VAL A 109 -0.93 -15.95 -4.63
CA VAL A 109 0.50 -16.03 -4.95
C VAL A 109 1.13 -14.66 -4.88
N LEU A 110 2.47 -14.60 -4.85
CA LEU A 110 3.19 -13.34 -4.93
C LEU A 110 3.51 -12.99 -6.38
N MET A 111 2.93 -11.90 -6.88
CA MET A 111 3.18 -11.36 -8.20
C MET A 111 2.74 -9.90 -8.25
N HIS A 112 3.57 -9.04 -8.87
CA HIS A 112 3.23 -7.62 -9.02
C HIS A 112 2.36 -7.36 -10.25
N ASP A 113 2.72 -7.95 -11.39
CA ASP A 113 2.07 -7.68 -12.67
C ASP A 113 0.88 -8.61 -12.92
N ASN A 114 -0.06 -8.15 -13.72
CA ASN A 114 -1.18 -8.97 -14.19
C ASN A 114 -0.74 -10.07 -15.20
N THR A 115 0.51 -10.03 -15.66
CA THR A 115 1.11 -11.02 -16.57
C THR A 115 2.41 -11.56 -16.00
N VAL A 116 2.81 -12.75 -16.43
CA VAL A 116 4.06 -13.38 -15.94
C VAL A 116 5.30 -13.00 -16.77
N ASP A 117 5.12 -12.22 -17.84
CA ASP A 117 6.10 -12.00 -18.90
C ASP A 117 7.36 -11.25 -18.44
N ARG A 118 7.21 -10.23 -17.56
CA ARG A 118 8.33 -9.37 -17.17
C ARG A 118 9.38 -10.08 -16.33
N THR A 119 8.94 -10.91 -15.40
CA THR A 119 9.84 -11.51 -14.40
C THR A 119 10.18 -12.97 -14.70
N THR A 120 9.34 -13.69 -15.46
CA THR A 120 9.50 -15.13 -15.66
C THR A 120 9.93 -15.51 -17.08
N ASP A 121 10.21 -16.77 -17.30
CA ASP A 121 10.43 -17.43 -18.59
C ASP A 121 9.12 -17.83 -19.30
N GLY A 122 7.96 -17.49 -18.73
CA GLY A 122 6.65 -17.74 -19.30
C GLY A 122 6.00 -16.50 -19.90
N THR A 123 4.81 -16.68 -20.49
CA THR A 123 4.00 -15.59 -21.06
C THR A 123 2.53 -15.76 -20.72
N GLY A 124 1.79 -14.65 -20.67
CA GLY A 124 0.35 -14.64 -20.50
C GLY A 124 -0.14 -14.03 -19.20
N ARG A 125 -1.47 -13.93 -19.08
CA ARG A 125 -2.10 -13.31 -17.92
C ARG A 125 -2.12 -14.29 -16.74
N LEU A 126 -1.75 -13.82 -15.57
CA LEU A 126 -1.76 -14.62 -14.35
C LEU A 126 -3.14 -15.23 -14.06
N CYS A 127 -4.22 -14.46 -14.27
CA CYS A 127 -5.59 -14.90 -14.02
C CYS A 127 -6.09 -16.01 -14.99
N ASP A 128 -5.34 -16.30 -16.06
CA ASP A 128 -5.65 -17.35 -17.04
C ASP A 128 -4.83 -18.63 -16.76
N LEU A 129 -3.84 -18.56 -15.86
CA LEU A 129 -2.94 -19.66 -15.53
C LEU A 129 -3.29 -20.28 -14.16
N THR A 130 -3.27 -21.62 -14.09
CA THR A 130 -3.42 -22.35 -12.82
C THR A 130 -2.15 -22.27 -11.97
N PHE A 131 -2.26 -22.53 -10.68
CA PHE A 131 -1.09 -22.57 -9.79
C PHE A 131 -0.06 -23.62 -10.28
N GLU A 132 -0.50 -24.77 -10.75
CA GLU A 132 0.41 -25.81 -11.29
C GLU A 132 1.22 -25.29 -12.49
N GLN A 133 0.60 -24.49 -13.35
CA GLN A 133 1.28 -23.89 -14.50
C GLN A 133 2.31 -22.85 -14.08
N ILE A 134 1.92 -21.89 -13.22
CA ILE A 134 2.84 -20.84 -12.79
C ILE A 134 3.98 -21.36 -11.91
N ARG A 135 3.77 -22.45 -11.17
CA ARG A 135 4.80 -23.07 -10.33
C ARG A 135 5.94 -23.70 -11.14
N LYS A 136 5.74 -23.92 -12.43
CA LYS A 136 6.78 -24.40 -13.37
C LYS A 136 7.66 -23.27 -13.88
N LEU A 137 7.20 -22.02 -13.80
CA LEU A 137 7.91 -20.85 -14.28
C LEU A 137 9.05 -20.47 -13.33
N ASN A 138 10.12 -19.91 -13.91
CA ASN A 138 11.24 -19.37 -13.16
C ASN A 138 11.11 -17.85 -13.02
N PRO A 139 10.76 -17.31 -11.83
CA PRO A 139 10.64 -15.87 -11.58
C PRO A 139 11.98 -15.13 -11.55
N ALA A 140 13.10 -15.84 -11.63
CA ALA A 140 14.44 -15.24 -11.73
C ALA A 140 14.92 -15.06 -13.18
N ALA A 141 14.20 -15.57 -14.18
CA ALA A 141 14.67 -15.67 -15.56
C ALA A 141 15.16 -14.34 -16.15
N ASN A 142 14.48 -13.24 -15.83
CA ASN A 142 14.80 -11.90 -16.33
C ASN A 142 15.52 -11.01 -15.29
N HIS A 143 15.85 -11.55 -14.11
CA HIS A 143 16.55 -10.81 -13.08
C HIS A 143 18.05 -10.63 -13.38
N ARG A 144 18.66 -9.51 -12.96
CA ARG A 144 20.10 -9.22 -13.14
C ARG A 144 21.02 -10.29 -12.55
N LEU A 145 20.60 -10.90 -11.43
CA LEU A 145 21.31 -11.97 -10.71
C LEU A 145 20.74 -13.36 -10.97
N ARG A 146 20.11 -13.60 -12.13
CA ARG A 146 19.44 -14.87 -12.45
C ARG A 146 20.30 -16.12 -12.28
N ASN A 147 21.63 -15.98 -12.48
CA ASN A 147 22.55 -17.10 -12.36
C ASN A 147 22.76 -17.56 -10.91
N ASP A 148 22.51 -16.66 -9.93
CA ASP A 148 22.62 -16.94 -8.50
C ASP A 148 21.33 -17.57 -7.95
N PHE A 149 20.23 -17.52 -8.72
CA PHE A 149 18.89 -17.99 -8.34
C PHE A 149 18.28 -18.90 -9.42
N PRO A 150 18.93 -19.99 -9.84
CA PRO A 150 18.52 -20.78 -11.02
C PRO A 150 17.18 -21.53 -10.85
N ASP A 151 16.80 -21.87 -9.61
CA ASP A 151 15.68 -22.78 -9.31
C ASP A 151 14.54 -22.13 -8.53
N GLU A 152 14.44 -20.78 -8.55
CA GLU A 152 13.38 -20.08 -7.82
C GLU A 152 12.00 -20.38 -8.40
N LYS A 153 10.99 -20.30 -7.53
CA LYS A 153 9.59 -20.55 -7.87
C LYS A 153 8.72 -19.41 -7.34
N ILE A 154 7.62 -19.17 -8.04
CA ILE A 154 6.59 -18.25 -7.57
C ILE A 154 5.95 -18.86 -6.31
N PRO A 155 6.06 -18.21 -5.12
CA PRO A 155 5.52 -18.77 -3.90
C PRO A 155 4.03 -18.46 -3.75
N THR A 156 3.35 -19.32 -2.99
CA THR A 156 2.04 -18.99 -2.43
C THR A 156 2.18 -17.96 -1.31
N LEU A 157 1.09 -17.22 -1.04
CA LEU A 157 1.01 -16.32 0.10
C LEU A 157 1.41 -17.02 1.42
N ARG A 158 0.95 -18.25 1.62
CA ARG A 158 1.25 -19.02 2.84
C ARG A 158 2.74 -19.36 2.98
N GLU A 159 3.40 -19.77 1.89
CA GLU A 159 4.85 -20.05 1.88
C GLU A 159 5.64 -18.77 2.22
N ALA A 160 5.25 -17.65 1.64
CA ALA A 160 5.89 -16.36 1.89
C ALA A 160 5.72 -15.89 3.35
N VAL A 161 4.50 -15.99 3.89
CA VAL A 161 4.23 -15.66 5.30
C VAL A 161 5.09 -16.51 6.23
N ALA A 162 5.15 -17.82 6.02
CA ALA A 162 5.95 -18.72 6.85
C ALA A 162 7.44 -18.36 6.80
N GLU A 163 7.96 -18.00 5.62
CA GLU A 163 9.37 -17.60 5.48
C GLU A 163 9.64 -16.23 6.15
N CYS A 164 8.74 -15.25 6.02
CA CYS A 164 8.87 -13.96 6.71
C CYS A 164 8.90 -14.11 8.23
N LEU A 165 8.01 -14.94 8.78
CA LEU A 165 7.93 -15.20 10.22
C LEU A 165 9.17 -15.90 10.76
N LYS A 166 9.73 -16.84 9.99
CA LYS A 166 10.99 -17.51 10.34
C LYS A 166 12.16 -16.55 10.52
N HIS A 167 12.14 -15.44 9.76
CA HIS A 167 13.17 -14.39 9.81
C HIS A 167 12.79 -13.19 10.68
N ASN A 168 11.66 -13.21 11.38
CA ASN A 168 11.12 -12.11 12.17
C ASN A 168 10.97 -10.79 11.37
N LEU A 169 10.62 -10.89 10.09
CA LEU A 169 10.38 -9.74 9.22
C LEU A 169 8.96 -9.23 9.41
N THR A 170 8.81 -7.92 9.40
CA THR A 170 7.50 -7.27 9.22
C THR A 170 7.04 -7.46 7.78
N VAL A 171 5.74 -7.68 7.56
CA VAL A 171 5.19 -7.91 6.21
C VAL A 171 4.19 -6.84 5.84
N PHE A 172 4.44 -6.15 4.73
CA PHE A 172 3.48 -5.27 4.09
C PHE A 172 2.84 -6.03 2.92
N PHE A 173 1.58 -6.37 3.05
CA PHE A 173 0.82 -7.04 2.00
C PHE A 173 0.20 -6.01 1.07
N ASP A 174 0.79 -5.80 -0.12
CA ASP A 174 0.19 -4.95 -1.15
C ASP A 174 -0.81 -5.74 -1.99
N VAL A 175 -2.08 -5.40 -1.85
CA VAL A 175 -3.18 -6.08 -2.54
C VAL A 175 -3.50 -5.31 -3.80
N LYS A 176 -3.26 -5.94 -4.96
CA LYS A 176 -3.44 -5.30 -6.28
C LYS A 176 -4.90 -5.22 -6.73
N GLY A 177 -5.75 -6.12 -6.23
CA GLY A 177 -7.16 -6.16 -6.62
C GLY A 177 -7.94 -7.25 -5.91
N HIS A 178 -9.09 -7.63 -6.49
CA HIS A 178 -9.90 -8.76 -6.01
C HIS A 178 -10.26 -8.67 -4.50
N ALA A 179 -10.75 -7.52 -4.02
CA ALA A 179 -10.94 -7.18 -2.62
C ALA A 179 -11.52 -8.32 -1.77
N ASN A 180 -12.59 -8.98 -2.22
CA ASN A 180 -13.21 -10.08 -1.48
C ASN A 180 -12.27 -11.30 -1.35
N LYS A 181 -11.66 -11.75 -2.47
CA LYS A 181 -10.76 -12.90 -2.45
C LYS A 181 -9.53 -12.62 -1.59
N ALA A 182 -8.96 -11.41 -1.71
CA ALA A 182 -7.78 -10.99 -0.96
C ALA A 182 -8.06 -10.93 0.55
N THR A 183 -9.17 -10.33 0.95
CA THR A 183 -9.53 -10.25 2.37
C THR A 183 -9.84 -11.62 2.97
N ASP A 184 -10.47 -12.52 2.22
CA ASP A 184 -10.72 -13.90 2.67
C ASP A 184 -9.40 -14.70 2.82
N ALA A 185 -8.47 -14.53 1.87
CA ALA A 185 -7.16 -15.17 1.93
C ALA A 185 -6.34 -14.64 3.11
N LEU A 186 -6.28 -13.31 3.29
CA LEU A 186 -5.57 -12.68 4.39
C LEU A 186 -6.20 -13.05 5.75
N LYS A 187 -7.53 -13.07 5.87
CA LYS A 187 -8.19 -13.53 7.09
C LYS A 187 -7.76 -14.94 7.50
N LYS A 188 -7.64 -15.86 6.52
CA LYS A 188 -7.11 -17.22 6.80
C LYS A 188 -5.67 -17.16 7.30
N MET A 189 -4.82 -16.28 6.72
CA MET A 189 -3.43 -16.11 7.19
C MET A 189 -3.37 -15.57 8.62
N TYR A 190 -4.18 -14.55 8.97
CA TYR A 190 -4.24 -14.03 10.33
C TYR A 190 -4.77 -15.05 11.35
N MET A 191 -5.69 -15.93 10.94
CA MET A 191 -6.16 -17.04 11.79
C MET A 191 -5.10 -18.13 11.98
N GLU A 192 -4.38 -18.48 10.91
CA GLU A 192 -3.31 -19.49 10.94
C GLU A 192 -2.04 -18.99 11.65
N PHE A 193 -1.71 -17.70 11.47
CA PHE A 193 -0.52 -17.04 12.00
C PHE A 193 -0.88 -15.79 12.81
N PRO A 194 -1.41 -15.92 14.05
CA PRO A 194 -1.89 -14.77 14.83
C PRO A 194 -0.83 -13.69 15.12
N GLN A 195 0.47 -14.06 15.07
CA GLN A 195 1.56 -13.09 15.22
C GLN A 195 1.56 -11.99 14.12
N LEU A 196 0.91 -12.24 12.97
CA LEU A 196 0.75 -11.24 11.90
C LEU A 196 0.03 -9.97 12.39
N TYR A 197 -0.85 -10.07 13.39
CA TYR A 197 -1.47 -8.86 13.96
C TYR A 197 -0.45 -7.87 14.52
N ASN A 198 0.72 -8.33 14.93
CA ASN A 198 1.75 -7.50 15.55
C ASN A 198 2.92 -7.15 14.61
N ASN A 199 3.02 -7.81 13.46
CA ASN A 199 4.13 -7.63 12.53
C ASN A 199 3.71 -7.60 11.06
N SER A 200 2.45 -7.27 10.76
CA SER A 200 2.07 -7.06 9.36
C SER A 200 1.07 -5.91 9.19
N MET A 201 1.00 -5.42 7.97
CA MET A 201 0.08 -4.40 7.51
C MET A 201 -0.46 -4.79 6.14
N VAL A 202 -1.74 -4.48 5.89
CA VAL A 202 -2.36 -4.60 4.57
C VAL A 202 -2.42 -3.23 3.93
N CYS A 203 -1.85 -3.09 2.74
CA CYS A 203 -1.86 -1.86 1.97
C CYS A 203 -2.43 -2.08 0.57
N SER A 204 -2.94 -1.02 -0.03
CA SER A 204 -3.46 -1.05 -1.40
C SER A 204 -3.62 0.36 -1.96
N PHE A 205 -3.45 0.48 -3.29
CA PHE A 205 -3.88 1.66 -4.05
C PHE A 205 -5.41 1.78 -4.14
N LEU A 206 -6.14 0.71 -3.87
CA LEU A 206 -7.60 0.64 -3.99
C LEU A 206 -8.24 0.79 -2.60
N PRO A 207 -8.93 1.92 -2.33
CA PRO A 207 -9.62 2.13 -1.06
C PRO A 207 -10.65 1.04 -0.75
N GLU A 208 -11.26 0.44 -1.78
CA GLU A 208 -12.20 -0.68 -1.63
C GLU A 208 -11.56 -1.88 -0.91
N VAL A 209 -10.32 -2.21 -1.24
CA VAL A 209 -9.57 -3.31 -0.61
C VAL A 209 -9.38 -3.02 0.88
N ILE A 210 -8.96 -1.80 1.21
CA ILE A 210 -8.71 -1.38 2.60
C ILE A 210 -10.01 -1.36 3.39
N TYR A 211 -11.07 -0.78 2.82
CA TYR A 211 -12.39 -0.77 3.44
C TYR A 211 -12.90 -2.19 3.71
N LYS A 212 -12.78 -3.09 2.72
CA LYS A 212 -13.18 -4.49 2.83
C LYS A 212 -12.36 -5.24 3.88
N MET A 213 -11.06 -4.98 3.96
CA MET A 213 -10.20 -5.58 5.00
C MET A 213 -10.64 -5.14 6.39
N ARG A 214 -10.91 -3.85 6.60
CA ARG A 214 -11.42 -3.31 7.87
C ARG A 214 -12.80 -3.87 8.22
N GLN A 215 -13.65 -4.09 7.22
CA GLN A 215 -14.96 -4.76 7.42
C GLN A 215 -14.79 -6.22 7.83
N THR A 216 -13.78 -6.91 7.27
CA THR A 216 -13.53 -8.34 7.51
C THR A 216 -12.86 -8.57 8.86
N ASP A 217 -11.89 -7.71 9.21
CA ASP A 217 -11.15 -7.77 10.49
C ASP A 217 -10.64 -6.37 10.90
N GLN A 218 -11.25 -5.82 11.94
CA GLN A 218 -10.92 -4.48 12.43
C GLN A 218 -9.61 -4.41 13.21
N ASN A 219 -8.97 -5.53 13.52
CA ASN A 219 -7.70 -5.57 14.27
C ASN A 219 -6.47 -5.48 13.35
N VAL A 220 -6.65 -5.59 12.05
CA VAL A 220 -5.57 -5.54 11.07
C VAL A 220 -5.12 -4.11 10.84
N VAL A 221 -3.82 -3.87 10.95
CA VAL A 221 -3.20 -2.58 10.57
C VAL A 221 -3.32 -2.41 9.06
N THR A 222 -3.87 -1.27 8.63
CA THR A 222 -4.13 -1.01 7.21
C THR A 222 -3.56 0.32 6.77
N ALA A 223 -3.22 0.42 5.49
CA ALA A 223 -2.73 1.63 4.87
C ALA A 223 -3.31 1.84 3.47
N LEU A 224 -3.53 3.09 3.11
CA LEU A 224 -3.76 3.48 1.72
C LEU A 224 -2.41 3.76 1.06
N THR A 225 -2.18 3.14 -0.10
CA THR A 225 -1.04 3.46 -0.96
C THR A 225 -1.48 4.51 -1.98
N HIS A 226 -0.68 5.55 -2.14
CA HIS A 226 -1.03 6.62 -3.06
C HIS A 226 0.20 7.18 -3.79
N ARG A 227 -0.01 7.48 -5.05
CA ARG A 227 0.89 8.23 -5.91
C ARG A 227 0.04 9.23 -6.70
N PRO A 228 0.35 10.53 -6.66
CA PRO A 228 -0.28 11.50 -7.55
C PRO A 228 -0.15 11.06 -9.01
N TRP A 229 -1.17 11.36 -9.80
CA TRP A 229 -1.23 11.04 -11.23
C TRP A 229 -1.21 9.53 -11.55
N SER A 230 -1.64 8.68 -10.62
CA SER A 230 -1.60 7.21 -10.79
C SER A 230 -2.54 6.69 -11.88
N LEU A 231 -3.65 7.39 -12.14
CA LEU A 231 -4.64 7.00 -13.14
C LEU A 231 -4.28 7.52 -14.54
N SER A 232 -3.72 8.73 -14.63
CA SER A 232 -3.43 9.40 -15.90
C SER A 232 -2.01 9.16 -16.41
N HIS A 233 -1.03 8.84 -15.55
CA HIS A 233 0.36 8.65 -15.93
C HIS A 233 0.91 7.30 -15.46
N THR A 234 1.89 6.79 -16.20
CA THR A 234 2.69 5.62 -15.83
C THR A 234 3.69 5.98 -14.70
N GLY A 235 4.40 4.97 -14.16
CA GLY A 235 5.40 5.18 -13.10
C GLY A 235 6.56 6.10 -13.53
N ASP A 236 6.93 6.06 -14.81
CA ASP A 236 7.94 6.92 -15.42
C ASP A 236 7.42 8.32 -15.85
N GLY A 237 6.20 8.68 -15.45
CA GLY A 237 5.61 10.00 -15.68
C GLY A 237 5.03 10.24 -17.08
N LYS A 238 4.97 9.22 -17.94
CA LYS A 238 4.38 9.36 -19.28
C LYS A 238 2.86 9.27 -19.24
N PRO A 239 2.14 10.04 -20.11
CA PRO A 239 0.70 9.89 -20.25
C PRO A 239 0.31 8.45 -20.60
N ARG A 240 -0.77 7.94 -19.97
CA ARG A 240 -1.29 6.58 -20.24
C ARG A 240 -2.13 6.50 -21.51
N TYR A 241 -2.69 7.62 -21.95
CA TYR A 241 -3.69 7.64 -23.02
C TYR A 241 -3.29 8.62 -24.11
N ASP A 242 -3.29 8.15 -25.37
CA ASP A 242 -2.98 8.97 -26.53
C ASP A 242 -4.10 9.97 -26.86
N ALA A 243 -5.36 9.60 -26.57
CA ALA A 243 -6.51 10.46 -26.82
C ALA A 243 -6.58 11.58 -25.76
N LEU A 244 -6.45 12.83 -26.18
CA LEU A 244 -6.44 14.01 -25.31
C LEU A 244 -7.64 14.08 -24.36
N TRP A 245 -8.86 13.83 -24.85
CA TRP A 245 -10.05 13.87 -24.00
C TRP A 245 -10.00 12.83 -22.89
N LYS A 246 -9.51 11.63 -23.21
CA LYS A 246 -9.36 10.54 -22.25
C LYS A 246 -8.27 10.85 -21.22
N GLN A 247 -7.13 11.34 -21.67
CA GLN A 247 -6.05 11.78 -20.79
C GLN A 247 -6.53 12.89 -19.84
N SER A 248 -7.22 13.91 -20.36
CA SER A 248 -7.77 15.01 -19.53
C SER A 248 -8.80 14.51 -18.52
N MET A 249 -9.67 13.59 -18.90
CA MET A 249 -10.63 12.96 -17.98
C MET A 249 -9.91 12.25 -16.81
N PHE A 250 -8.87 11.45 -17.10
CA PHE A 250 -8.13 10.75 -16.06
C PHE A 250 -7.28 11.70 -15.19
N VAL A 251 -6.81 12.83 -15.73
CA VAL A 251 -6.20 13.91 -14.92
C VAL A 251 -7.20 14.47 -13.91
N VAL A 252 -8.43 14.73 -14.32
CA VAL A 252 -9.49 15.20 -13.39
C VAL A 252 -9.79 14.13 -12.34
N LEU A 253 -9.87 12.85 -12.74
CA LEU A 253 -10.08 11.75 -11.81
C LEU A 253 -8.92 11.61 -10.80
N ASP A 254 -7.66 11.84 -11.21
CA ASP A 254 -6.52 11.87 -10.30
C ASP A 254 -6.65 12.98 -9.24
N ILE A 255 -7.06 14.18 -9.65
CA ILE A 255 -7.29 15.31 -8.74
C ILE A 255 -8.39 14.97 -7.72
N LEU A 256 -9.49 14.37 -8.18
CA LEU A 256 -10.58 13.94 -7.30
C LEU A 256 -10.15 12.80 -6.37
N LEU A 257 -9.37 11.86 -6.87
CA LEU A 257 -8.84 10.75 -6.07
C LEU A 257 -7.89 11.27 -4.99
N ASP A 258 -6.91 12.10 -5.37
CA ASP A 258 -5.97 12.71 -4.42
C ASP A 258 -6.70 13.49 -3.34
N TRP A 259 -7.65 14.34 -3.73
CA TRP A 259 -8.48 15.09 -2.79
C TRP A 259 -9.25 14.14 -1.86
N SER A 260 -9.89 13.12 -2.40
CA SER A 260 -10.72 12.18 -1.61
C SER A 260 -9.88 11.33 -0.67
N MET A 261 -8.71 10.86 -1.09
CA MET A 261 -7.75 10.13 -0.26
C MET A 261 -7.36 10.94 0.99
N HIS A 262 -7.06 12.24 0.80
CA HIS A 262 -6.53 13.13 1.83
C HIS A 262 -7.61 13.80 2.70
N ASN A 263 -8.90 13.74 2.31
CA ASN A 263 -9.97 14.42 3.02
C ASN A 263 -11.10 13.52 3.54
N ILE A 264 -11.35 12.37 2.88
CA ILE A 264 -12.49 11.52 3.20
C ILE A 264 -12.09 10.06 3.40
N LEU A 265 -11.37 9.47 2.44
CA LEU A 265 -11.16 8.02 2.39
C LEU A 265 -10.27 7.50 3.53
N TRP A 266 -9.27 8.28 3.95
CA TRP A 266 -8.46 7.93 5.12
C TRP A 266 -9.30 7.71 6.38
N TYR A 267 -10.32 8.57 6.57
CA TYR A 267 -11.24 8.52 7.70
C TYR A 267 -12.25 7.39 7.53
N LEU A 268 -12.87 7.29 6.35
CA LEU A 268 -13.83 6.23 6.03
C LEU A 268 -13.23 4.83 6.26
N CYS A 269 -12.02 4.61 5.80
CA CYS A 269 -11.31 3.33 5.95
C CYS A 269 -10.70 3.13 7.34
N GLY A 270 -10.57 4.18 8.16
CA GLY A 270 -9.93 4.11 9.48
C GLY A 270 -8.50 3.59 9.39
N ILE A 271 -7.71 4.14 8.45
CA ILE A 271 -6.34 3.69 8.18
C ILE A 271 -5.39 4.00 9.33
N SER A 272 -4.31 3.24 9.41
CA SER A 272 -3.22 3.44 10.37
C SER A 272 -2.00 4.11 9.72
N ALA A 273 -1.88 4.03 8.40
CA ALA A 273 -0.76 4.62 7.67
C ALA A 273 -1.13 5.03 6.25
N PHE A 274 -0.30 5.92 5.67
CA PHE A 274 -0.20 6.18 4.24
C PHE A 274 1.14 5.68 3.70
N LEU A 275 1.11 4.96 2.57
CA LEU A 275 2.27 4.68 1.75
C LEU A 275 2.28 5.68 0.59
N ILE A 276 3.23 6.62 0.60
CA ILE A 276 3.27 7.75 -0.34
C ILE A 276 4.56 7.70 -1.14
N GLN A 277 4.47 8.02 -2.45
CA GLN A 277 5.66 8.21 -3.27
C GLN A 277 6.61 9.22 -2.63
N LYS A 278 7.91 8.88 -2.58
CA LYS A 278 8.94 9.60 -1.81
C LYS A 278 8.99 11.11 -2.02
N ASP A 279 8.77 11.55 -3.26
CA ASP A 279 8.86 12.96 -3.66
C ASP A 279 7.75 13.86 -3.05
N PHE A 280 6.70 13.24 -2.52
CA PHE A 280 5.58 13.93 -1.86
C PHE A 280 5.65 13.88 -0.33
N VAL A 281 6.65 13.22 0.24
CA VAL A 281 6.88 13.19 1.68
C VAL A 281 7.69 14.41 2.09
N SER A 282 7.14 15.18 3.03
CA SER A 282 7.80 16.36 3.60
C SER A 282 7.59 16.39 5.12
N PRO A 283 8.41 17.15 5.88
CA PRO A 283 8.20 17.33 7.31
C PRO A 283 6.78 17.82 7.67
N ASN A 284 6.22 18.72 6.86
CA ASN A 284 4.84 19.22 7.05
C ASN A 284 3.80 18.14 6.78
N TYR A 285 4.01 17.30 5.77
CA TYR A 285 3.14 16.17 5.47
C TYR A 285 3.14 15.16 6.62
N LEU A 286 4.31 14.82 7.14
CA LEU A 286 4.46 13.94 8.31
C LEU A 286 3.77 14.53 9.54
N LYS A 287 3.98 15.80 9.84
CA LYS A 287 3.35 16.49 10.97
C LYS A 287 1.82 16.49 10.86
N LYS A 288 1.28 16.75 9.66
CA LYS A 288 -0.17 16.73 9.39
C LYS A 288 -0.79 15.37 9.73
N TRP A 289 -0.15 14.27 9.33
CA TRP A 289 -0.69 12.93 9.53
C TRP A 289 -0.42 12.38 10.93
N SER A 290 0.75 12.65 11.49
CA SER A 290 1.05 12.26 12.87
C SER A 290 0.11 12.89 13.89
N ALA A 291 -0.32 14.15 13.67
CA ALA A 291 -1.34 14.80 14.48
C ALA A 291 -2.70 14.08 14.47
N LYS A 292 -2.95 13.24 13.46
CA LYS A 292 -4.14 12.38 13.34
C LYS A 292 -3.88 10.93 13.78
N GLY A 293 -2.70 10.65 14.32
CA GLY A 293 -2.28 9.29 14.70
C GLY A 293 -1.91 8.38 13.53
N ILE A 294 -1.84 8.92 12.31
CA ILE A 294 -1.55 8.17 11.09
C ILE A 294 -0.06 8.26 10.76
N GLN A 295 0.56 7.13 10.49
CA GLN A 295 1.95 7.05 10.09
C GLN A 295 2.10 7.28 8.57
N VAL A 296 3.28 7.70 8.14
CA VAL A 296 3.62 7.83 6.73
C VAL A 296 4.82 6.95 6.44
N VAL A 297 4.81 6.27 5.30
CA VAL A 297 5.91 5.45 4.78
C VAL A 297 6.20 5.91 3.35
N GLY A 298 7.45 6.26 3.06
CA GLY A 298 7.85 6.69 1.71
C GLY A 298 8.25 5.51 0.81
N TRP A 299 7.92 5.57 -0.48
CA TRP A 299 8.33 4.57 -1.48
C TRP A 299 8.58 5.22 -2.84
N THR A 300 9.55 4.81 -3.66
CA THR A 300 10.62 3.90 -3.34
C THR A 300 11.89 4.71 -3.08
N VAL A 301 12.52 4.51 -1.94
CA VAL A 301 13.69 5.27 -1.47
C VAL A 301 14.95 4.45 -1.76
N ASN A 302 15.69 4.78 -2.80
CA ASN A 302 16.66 3.88 -3.43
C ASN A 302 18.11 4.30 -3.36
N THR A 303 18.41 5.56 -2.97
CA THR A 303 19.80 6.00 -2.77
C THR A 303 20.15 6.07 -1.29
N PHE A 304 21.42 5.93 -0.95
CA PHE A 304 21.89 6.05 0.44
C PHE A 304 21.62 7.45 1.02
N ASP A 305 21.71 8.48 0.19
CA ASP A 305 21.40 9.86 0.60
C ASP A 305 19.94 10.01 0.97
N GLU A 306 19.02 9.46 0.15
CA GLU A 306 17.58 9.45 0.45
C GLU A 306 17.28 8.65 1.73
N LYS A 307 17.86 7.46 1.88
CA LYS A 307 17.70 6.62 3.08
C LYS A 307 18.17 7.36 4.34
N SER A 308 19.37 7.98 4.27
CA SER A 308 19.89 8.80 5.36
C SER A 308 18.97 9.96 5.71
N TYR A 309 18.38 10.61 4.71
CA TYR A 309 17.42 11.69 4.92
C TYR A 309 16.14 11.19 5.62
N TYR A 310 15.61 10.04 5.20
CA TYR A 310 14.45 9.42 5.84
C TYR A 310 14.72 9.00 7.28
N GLU A 311 15.90 8.47 7.55
CA GLU A 311 16.30 8.00 8.89
C GLU A 311 16.61 9.13 9.85
N SER A 312 17.43 10.11 9.42
CA SER A 312 18.00 11.14 10.30
C SER A 312 17.16 12.42 10.39
N HIS A 313 16.47 12.80 9.30
CA HIS A 313 15.73 14.08 9.26
C HIS A 313 14.21 13.88 9.31
N LEU A 314 13.68 12.93 8.56
CA LEU A 314 12.24 12.69 8.55
C LEU A 314 11.79 11.78 9.70
N GLY A 315 12.66 10.87 10.16
CA GLY A 315 12.28 9.84 11.13
C GLY A 315 11.13 8.96 10.65
N SER A 316 11.01 8.76 9.33
CA SER A 316 9.90 8.05 8.68
C SER A 316 10.39 6.75 8.05
N SER A 317 9.63 5.68 8.23
CA SER A 317 9.91 4.39 7.58
C SER A 317 9.78 4.50 6.06
N TYR A 318 10.48 3.64 5.35
CA TYR A 318 10.53 3.68 3.90
C TYR A 318 10.59 2.28 3.27
N VAL A 319 10.20 2.20 2.01
CA VAL A 319 10.28 1.01 1.15
C VAL A 319 11.39 1.24 0.12
N THR A 320 12.25 0.24 -0.10
CA THR A 320 13.44 0.33 -0.98
C THR A 320 13.63 -0.92 -1.82
N ASP A 321 14.13 -0.77 -3.04
CA ASP A 321 14.45 -1.90 -3.94
C ASP A 321 15.77 -2.61 -3.57
N SER A 322 16.67 -1.91 -2.90
CA SER A 322 17.94 -2.47 -2.38
C SER A 322 18.26 -1.91 -1.00
N LEU A 323 18.85 -2.74 -0.14
CA LEU A 323 19.37 -2.30 1.15
C LEU A 323 20.90 -2.05 1.09
N VAL A 324 21.59 -2.55 0.09
CA VAL A 324 23.06 -2.60 0.03
C VAL A 324 23.65 -1.83 -1.12
N GLU A 325 22.85 -1.41 -2.10
CA GLU A 325 23.29 -0.65 -3.26
C GLU A 325 22.37 0.56 -3.52
N ASP A 326 22.89 1.58 -4.21
CA ASP A 326 22.05 2.58 -4.85
C ASP A 326 21.48 2.00 -6.14
N CYS A 327 20.19 2.20 -6.39
CA CYS A 327 19.55 1.70 -7.60
C CYS A 327 18.48 2.65 -8.13
N ALA A 328 18.20 2.54 -9.44
CA ALA A 328 17.04 3.21 -10.03
C ALA A 328 15.74 2.49 -9.63
N SER A 329 14.67 3.26 -9.47
CA SER A 329 13.34 2.65 -9.21
C SER A 329 12.93 1.76 -10.38
N GLN A 330 12.52 0.55 -10.07
CA GLN A 330 11.93 -0.37 -11.05
C GLN A 330 10.41 -0.13 -11.07
N PHE A 331 9.96 0.57 -12.10
CA PHE A 331 8.52 0.86 -12.34
C PHE A 331 7.87 -0.21 -13.21
#